data_558588659ead88025d3c6da38ef375ad
#
_entry.id   558588659ead88025d3c6da38ef375ad
#
_cell.length_a   1.000
_cell.length_b   1.000
_cell.length_c   1.000
_cell.angle_alpha   90.00
_cell.angle_beta   90.00
_cell.angle_gamma   90.00
#
_symmetry.space_group_name_H-M   'P 1'
#
loop_
_entity.id
_entity.type
_entity.pdbx_description
1 polymer ?
#
loop_
_entity_poly.entity_id
_entity_poly.type
_entity_poly.pdbx_seq_one_letter_code
_entity_poly.pdbx_strand_id
1 'polypeptide(L)'
;MTMTATRTDPIVLTGAAAEAKLAEVRAALLADRLVPFLGPDVLAADGAALPFPATPEAIAAALNARAPAPSRIRNSMWSVAQFIEQRRHRKTLVGWMAEIFAPTAPPPKLVSFLAGLPLSLVVDTWYDGSFRAALKAAGR
;
A
#
# COMPACT_ATOMS: atom_id res chain seq x y z
N MET A 1 33.59 9.15 0.18
CA MET A 1 32.78 10.19 0.87
C MET A 1 31.51 9.51 1.38
N THR A 2 31.51 9.05 2.64
CA THR A 2 30.43 8.24 3.21
C THR A 2 29.38 9.20 3.74
N MET A 3 28.22 9.29 3.05
CA MET A 3 27.07 10.03 3.58
C MET A 3 26.48 9.23 4.73
N THR A 4 26.75 9.64 5.95
CA THR A 4 26.07 9.14 7.15
C THR A 4 24.66 9.72 7.12
N ALA A 5 23.68 8.91 6.76
CA ALA A 5 22.27 9.28 6.86
C ALA A 5 21.97 9.50 8.36
N THR A 6 21.75 10.74 8.75
CA THR A 6 21.31 11.08 10.11
C THR A 6 19.89 10.52 10.25
N ARG A 7 19.74 9.40 10.94
CA ARG A 7 18.44 8.84 11.29
C ARG A 7 17.81 9.79 12.31
N THR A 8 16.89 10.61 11.85
CA THR A 8 16.06 11.45 12.74
C THR A 8 14.99 10.56 13.34
N ASP A 9 14.94 10.44 14.65
CA ASP A 9 13.86 9.72 15.33
C ASP A 9 12.50 10.36 15.00
N PRO A 10 11.43 9.57 14.83
CA PRO A 10 10.12 10.10 14.53
C PRO A 10 9.63 11.00 15.67
N ILE A 11 9.12 12.18 15.31
CA ILE A 11 8.50 13.10 16.26
C ILE A 11 7.07 12.64 16.51
N VAL A 12 6.77 12.25 17.76
CA VAL A 12 5.42 11.89 18.17
C VAL A 12 4.74 13.12 18.76
N LEU A 13 3.66 13.57 18.11
CA LEU A 13 2.83 14.68 18.59
C LEU A 13 1.62 14.13 19.34
N THR A 14 1.23 14.78 20.43
CA THR A 14 0.06 14.42 21.26
C THR A 14 -0.74 15.66 21.64
N GLY A 15 -2.02 15.48 22.01
CA GLY A 15 -2.89 16.55 22.45
C GLY A 15 -3.04 17.68 21.44
N ALA A 16 -3.09 18.91 21.91
CA ALA A 16 -3.31 20.11 21.08
C ALA A 16 -2.30 20.27 19.93
N ALA A 17 -1.05 19.83 20.11
CA ALA A 17 -0.03 19.89 19.07
C ALA A 17 -0.35 18.92 17.91
N ALA A 18 -0.86 17.73 18.22
CA ALA A 18 -1.32 16.78 17.21
C ALA A 18 -2.55 17.32 16.45
N GLU A 19 -3.51 17.88 17.16
CA GLU A 19 -4.72 18.46 16.56
C GLU A 19 -4.38 19.62 15.62
N ALA A 20 -3.51 20.53 16.05
CA ALA A 20 -3.05 21.64 15.21
C ALA A 20 -2.36 21.15 13.93
N LYS A 21 -1.49 20.12 14.05
CA LYS A 21 -0.82 19.55 12.89
C LYS A 21 -1.78 18.82 11.95
N LEU A 22 -2.78 18.11 12.48
CA LEU A 22 -3.82 17.46 11.67
C LEU A 22 -4.67 18.51 10.91
N ALA A 23 -5.01 19.62 11.55
CA ALA A 23 -5.71 20.72 10.89
C ALA A 23 -4.89 21.34 9.75
N GLU A 24 -3.59 21.54 9.95
CA GLU A 24 -2.66 22.00 8.92
C GLU A 24 -2.59 21.03 7.73
N VAL A 25 -2.41 19.74 8.02
CA VAL A 25 -2.36 18.68 6.99
C VAL A 25 -3.67 18.64 6.20
N ARG A 26 -4.82 18.70 6.89
CA ARG A 26 -6.13 18.73 6.24
C ARG A 26 -6.29 19.96 5.33
N ALA A 27 -5.91 21.14 5.80
CA ALA A 27 -5.99 22.36 4.99
C ALA A 27 -5.09 22.31 3.75
N ALA A 28 -3.88 21.77 3.90
CA ALA A 28 -2.95 21.60 2.79
C ALA A 28 -3.45 20.56 1.78
N LEU A 29 -4.05 19.47 2.25
CA LEU A 29 -4.64 18.42 1.40
C LEU A 29 -5.83 18.97 0.57
N LEU A 30 -6.75 19.72 1.22
CA LEU A 30 -7.88 20.33 0.54
C LEU A 30 -7.47 21.41 -0.48
N ALA A 31 -6.32 22.03 -0.29
CA ALA A 31 -5.73 23.01 -1.20
C ALA A 31 -4.81 22.41 -2.27
N ASP A 32 -4.81 21.06 -2.43
CA ASP A 32 -3.95 20.34 -3.38
C ASP A 32 -2.45 20.65 -3.23
N ARG A 33 -1.99 20.91 -2.00
CA ARG A 33 -0.60 21.23 -1.67
C ARG A 33 0.16 20.05 -1.04
N LEU A 34 -0.49 18.89 -0.94
CA LEU A 34 0.10 17.63 -0.47
C LEU A 34 -0.17 16.53 -1.48
N VAL A 35 0.81 15.68 -1.68
CA VAL A 35 0.68 14.44 -2.44
C VAL A 35 0.51 13.28 -1.45
N PRO A 36 -0.67 12.66 -1.34
CA PRO A 36 -0.83 11.46 -0.54
C PRO A 36 0.02 10.31 -1.11
N PHE A 37 0.72 9.63 -0.20
CA PHE A 37 1.50 8.45 -0.51
C PHE A 37 0.90 7.27 0.26
N LEU A 38 0.18 6.38 -0.47
CA LEU A 38 -0.58 5.29 0.10
C LEU A 38 0.25 4.00 0.10
N GLY A 39 0.32 3.36 1.24
CA GLY A 39 0.92 2.05 1.43
C GLY A 39 -0.11 1.01 1.85
N PRO A 40 0.32 -0.24 2.13
CA PRO A 40 -0.57 -1.33 2.52
C PRO A 40 -1.40 -1.04 3.78
N ASP A 41 -0.88 -0.24 4.70
CA ASP A 41 -1.55 0.06 5.98
C ASP A 41 -2.88 0.81 5.80
N VAL A 42 -3.07 1.49 4.67
CA VAL A 42 -4.34 2.17 4.37
C VAL A 42 -5.49 1.18 4.25
N LEU A 43 -5.22 -0.05 3.82
CA LEU A 43 -6.22 -1.11 3.68
C LEU A 43 -6.67 -1.65 5.05
N ALA A 44 -5.78 -1.62 6.04
CA ALA A 44 -6.07 -2.07 7.40
C ALA A 44 -6.80 -1.00 8.25
N ALA A 45 -6.85 0.26 7.80
CA ALA A 45 -7.36 1.37 8.57
C ALA A 45 -8.83 1.21 9.04
N ASP A 46 -9.66 0.51 8.27
CA ASP A 46 -11.07 0.27 8.62
C ASP A 46 -11.30 -1.03 9.39
N GLY A 47 -10.24 -1.83 9.66
CA GLY A 47 -10.34 -3.10 10.38
C GLY A 47 -11.13 -4.19 9.64
N ALA A 48 -11.47 -4.00 8.38
CA ALA A 48 -12.23 -4.97 7.60
C ALA A 48 -11.35 -6.13 7.14
N ALA A 49 -11.91 -7.35 7.12
CA ALA A 49 -11.27 -8.48 6.49
C ALA A 49 -11.25 -8.28 4.97
N LEU A 50 -10.07 -8.45 4.36
CA LEU A 50 -9.88 -8.28 2.93
C LEU A 50 -9.78 -9.64 2.23
N PRO A 51 -10.33 -9.80 1.02
CA PRO A 51 -10.25 -11.04 0.25
C PRO A 51 -8.89 -11.24 -0.45
N PHE A 52 -7.94 -10.35 -0.23
CA PHE A 52 -6.59 -10.35 -0.78
C PHE A 52 -5.56 -9.94 0.28
N PRO A 53 -4.26 -10.23 0.08
CA PRO A 53 -3.23 -9.89 1.05
C PRO A 53 -3.07 -8.38 1.27
N ALA A 54 -3.08 -7.94 2.53
CA ALA A 54 -2.87 -6.54 2.91
C ALA A 54 -1.45 -6.26 3.44
N THR A 55 -0.57 -7.27 3.49
CA THR A 55 0.81 -7.10 3.97
C THR A 55 1.81 -7.82 3.07
N PRO A 56 3.08 -7.39 3.05
CA PRO A 56 4.14 -8.08 2.31
C PRO A 56 4.30 -9.56 2.72
N GLU A 57 4.14 -9.86 4.00
CA GLU A 57 4.27 -11.22 4.53
C GLU A 57 3.12 -12.11 4.03
N ALA A 58 1.91 -11.58 3.95
CA ALA A 58 0.75 -12.31 3.42
C ALA A 58 0.91 -12.57 1.91
N ILE A 59 1.48 -11.64 1.15
CA ILE A 59 1.84 -11.89 -0.26
C ILE A 59 2.91 -12.97 -0.35
N ALA A 60 3.96 -12.90 0.49
CA ALA A 60 4.99 -13.93 0.51
C ALA A 60 4.39 -15.31 0.78
N ALA A 61 3.47 -15.42 1.75
CA ALA A 61 2.77 -16.67 2.06
C ALA A 61 1.93 -17.18 0.87
N ALA A 62 1.18 -16.30 0.21
CA ALA A 62 0.37 -16.65 -0.96
C ALA A 62 1.23 -17.12 -2.15
N LEU A 63 2.38 -16.50 -2.38
CA LEU A 63 3.33 -16.92 -3.41
C LEU A 63 4.02 -18.24 -3.05
N ASN A 64 4.41 -18.43 -1.78
CA ASN A 64 5.00 -19.68 -1.28
C ASN A 64 4.05 -20.88 -1.40
N ALA A 65 2.74 -20.67 -1.25
CA ALA A 65 1.73 -21.72 -1.45
C ALA A 65 1.74 -22.25 -2.90
N ARG A 66 2.14 -21.43 -3.88
CA ARG A 66 2.22 -21.79 -5.30
C ARG A 66 3.60 -22.32 -5.71
N ALA A 67 4.66 -21.79 -5.12
CA ALA A 67 6.03 -22.22 -5.35
C ALA A 67 6.85 -22.07 -4.06
N PRO A 68 7.04 -23.16 -3.31
CA PRO A 68 7.79 -23.13 -2.06
C PRO A 68 9.21 -22.60 -2.24
N ALA A 69 9.52 -21.51 -1.55
CA ALA A 69 10.85 -20.94 -1.50
C ALA A 69 11.64 -21.47 -0.29
N PRO A 70 12.98 -21.45 -0.33
CA PRO A 70 13.83 -21.82 0.80
C PRO A 70 13.45 -21.08 2.10
N SER A 71 13.58 -21.77 3.25
CA SER A 71 13.15 -21.25 4.55
C SER A 71 13.72 -19.88 4.90
N ARG A 72 14.97 -19.62 4.50
CA ARG A 72 15.68 -18.36 4.78
C ARG A 72 15.07 -17.12 4.11
N ILE A 73 14.26 -17.31 3.04
CA ILE A 73 13.71 -16.20 2.24
C ILE A 73 12.18 -16.18 2.22
N ARG A 74 11.51 -17.23 2.73
CA ARG A 74 10.06 -17.42 2.60
C ARG A 74 9.18 -16.31 3.17
N ASN A 75 9.71 -15.53 4.13
CA ASN A 75 8.97 -14.45 4.78
C ASN A 75 9.24 -13.07 4.14
N SER A 76 10.06 -13.01 3.10
CA SER A 76 10.35 -11.79 2.37
C SER A 76 9.66 -11.81 1.02
N MET A 77 8.66 -10.96 0.83
CA MET A 77 7.92 -10.84 -0.44
C MET A 77 8.87 -10.66 -1.63
N TRP A 78 9.84 -9.74 -1.51
CA TRP A 78 10.80 -9.44 -2.57
C TRP A 78 11.67 -10.64 -2.93
N SER A 79 12.19 -11.34 -1.91
CA SER A 79 13.05 -12.49 -2.12
C SER A 79 12.29 -13.68 -2.70
N VAL A 80 11.04 -13.89 -2.29
CA VAL A 80 10.16 -14.93 -2.85
C VAL A 80 9.80 -14.59 -4.29
N ALA A 81 9.42 -13.36 -4.58
CA ALA A 81 9.11 -12.91 -5.93
C ALA A 81 10.31 -13.08 -6.87
N GLN A 82 11.50 -12.65 -6.45
CA GLN A 82 12.73 -12.84 -7.22
C GLN A 82 13.06 -14.31 -7.46
N PHE A 83 12.90 -15.17 -6.44
CA PHE A 83 13.10 -16.61 -6.56
C PHE A 83 12.17 -17.24 -7.61
N ILE A 84 10.89 -16.83 -7.61
CA ILE A 84 9.90 -17.32 -8.58
C ILE A 84 10.25 -16.80 -9.98
N GLU A 85 10.57 -15.52 -10.12
CA GLU A 85 10.94 -14.91 -11.41
C GLU A 85 12.15 -15.63 -12.06
N GLN A 86 13.17 -15.95 -11.27
CA GLN A 86 14.35 -16.66 -11.76
C GLN A 86 14.07 -18.10 -12.20
N ARG A 87 13.10 -18.78 -11.56
CA ARG A 87 12.82 -20.20 -11.83
C ARG A 87 11.64 -20.44 -12.76
N ARG A 88 10.70 -19.50 -12.84
CA ARG A 88 9.43 -19.67 -13.54
C ARG A 88 9.07 -18.51 -14.48
N HIS A 89 10.00 -17.61 -14.72
CA HIS A 89 9.83 -16.39 -15.52
C HIS A 89 8.88 -15.33 -14.91
N ARG A 90 9.15 -14.09 -15.25
CA ARG A 90 8.39 -12.91 -14.84
C ARG A 90 6.89 -13.02 -15.16
N LYS A 91 6.53 -13.56 -16.32
CA LYS A 91 5.13 -13.72 -16.74
C LYS A 91 4.33 -14.57 -15.73
N THR A 92 4.92 -15.62 -15.19
CA THR A 92 4.28 -16.48 -14.17
C THR A 92 4.06 -15.69 -12.88
N LEU A 93 5.06 -14.95 -12.41
CA LEU A 93 4.93 -14.12 -11.21
C LEU A 93 3.83 -13.08 -11.37
N VAL A 94 3.81 -12.35 -12.49
CA VAL A 94 2.78 -11.34 -12.80
C VAL A 94 1.39 -11.96 -12.85
N GLY A 95 1.23 -13.13 -13.49
CA GLY A 95 -0.03 -13.86 -13.53
C GLY A 95 -0.53 -14.24 -12.13
N TRP A 96 0.34 -14.76 -11.29
CA TRP A 96 -0.01 -15.11 -9.91
C TRP A 96 -0.35 -13.89 -9.05
N MET A 97 0.37 -12.79 -9.20
CA MET A 97 0.01 -11.54 -8.52
C MET A 97 -1.36 -11.03 -8.98
N ALA A 98 -1.65 -11.07 -10.28
CA ALA A 98 -2.95 -10.68 -10.81
C ALA A 98 -4.09 -11.54 -10.23
N GLU A 99 -3.89 -12.86 -10.11
CA GLU A 99 -4.88 -13.76 -9.50
C GLU A 99 -5.06 -13.52 -7.99
N ILE A 100 -3.96 -13.26 -7.26
CA ILE A 100 -3.99 -12.98 -5.81
C ILE A 100 -4.80 -11.70 -5.53
N PHE A 101 -4.71 -10.70 -6.39
CA PHE A 101 -5.41 -9.42 -6.26
C PHE A 101 -6.67 -9.29 -7.14
N ALA A 102 -7.11 -10.38 -7.80
CA ALA A 102 -8.35 -10.40 -8.57
C ALA A 102 -9.63 -10.23 -7.71
N PRO A 103 -9.71 -10.78 -6.47
CA PRO A 103 -10.86 -10.52 -5.62
C PRO A 103 -10.97 -9.03 -5.28
N THR A 104 -12.20 -8.51 -5.26
CA THR A 104 -12.46 -7.10 -4.99
C THR A 104 -13.09 -6.90 -3.62
N ALA A 105 -12.81 -5.78 -2.99
CA ALA A 105 -13.44 -5.31 -1.78
C ALA A 105 -13.92 -3.86 -1.97
N PRO A 106 -14.92 -3.39 -1.20
CA PRO A 106 -15.24 -1.97 -1.16
C PRO A 106 -13.99 -1.17 -0.76
N PRO A 107 -13.75 -0.02 -1.39
CA PRO A 107 -12.63 0.83 -1.01
C PRO A 107 -12.72 1.25 0.47
N PRO A 108 -11.61 1.27 1.22
CA PRO A 108 -11.57 1.81 2.57
C PRO A 108 -12.09 3.26 2.62
N LYS A 109 -12.64 3.67 3.76
CA LYS A 109 -13.19 5.04 3.93
C LYS A 109 -12.17 6.13 3.61
N LEU A 110 -10.93 5.95 4.05
CA LEU A 110 -9.85 6.88 3.75
C LEU A 110 -9.59 6.97 2.24
N VAL A 111 -9.57 5.84 1.55
CA VAL A 111 -9.39 5.77 0.09
C VAL A 111 -10.53 6.48 -0.63
N SER A 112 -11.78 6.22 -0.22
CA SER A 112 -12.97 6.87 -0.77
C SER A 112 -12.97 8.38 -0.53
N PHE A 113 -12.55 8.80 0.67
CA PHE A 113 -12.40 10.22 1.01
C PHE A 113 -11.38 10.91 0.11
N LEU A 114 -10.18 10.33 -0.04
CA LEU A 114 -9.12 10.89 -0.89
C LEU A 114 -9.52 10.94 -2.37
N ALA A 115 -10.24 9.93 -2.86
CA ALA A 115 -10.73 9.92 -4.24
C ALA A 115 -11.77 11.01 -4.52
N GLY A 116 -12.50 11.45 -3.49
CA GLY A 116 -13.47 12.58 -3.58
C GLY A 116 -12.83 13.96 -3.54
N LEU A 117 -11.53 14.08 -3.20
CA LEU A 117 -10.84 15.36 -3.15
C LEU A 117 -10.30 15.77 -4.53
N PRO A 118 -10.19 17.07 -4.84
CA PRO A 118 -9.66 17.56 -6.11
C PRO A 118 -8.12 17.48 -6.15
N LEU A 119 -7.55 16.33 -5.81
CA LEU A 119 -6.11 16.12 -5.80
C LEU A 119 -5.57 15.92 -7.20
N SER A 120 -4.47 16.60 -7.54
CA SER A 120 -3.78 16.47 -8.81
C SER A 120 -2.97 15.18 -8.92
N LEU A 121 -2.45 14.68 -7.78
CA LEU A 121 -1.61 13.50 -7.72
C LEU A 121 -1.82 12.74 -6.42
N VAL A 122 -1.92 11.41 -6.54
CA VAL A 122 -1.84 10.46 -5.43
C VAL A 122 -0.88 9.35 -5.84
N VAL A 123 0.01 8.96 -4.96
CA VAL A 123 0.91 7.82 -5.16
C VAL A 123 0.35 6.63 -4.42
N ASP A 124 0.00 5.57 -5.15
CA ASP A 124 -0.43 4.30 -4.60
C ASP A 124 0.66 3.26 -4.85
N THR A 125 1.18 2.68 -3.77
CA THR A 125 2.31 1.74 -3.81
C THR A 125 1.89 0.30 -3.57
N TRP A 126 0.59 0.05 -3.42
CA TRP A 126 0.10 -1.30 -3.23
C TRP A 126 -0.46 -1.90 -4.53
N TYR A 127 -0.80 -3.18 -4.51
CA TYR A 127 -1.13 -3.95 -5.72
C TYR A 127 -2.63 -4.07 -5.97
N ASP A 128 -3.47 -3.66 -5.02
CA ASP A 128 -4.92 -3.72 -5.15
C ASP A 128 -5.46 -2.59 -6.04
N GLY A 129 -6.70 -2.74 -6.47
CA GLY A 129 -7.36 -1.75 -7.33
C GLY A 129 -8.31 -0.80 -6.60
N SER A 130 -8.28 -0.74 -5.26
CA SER A 130 -9.28 -0.01 -4.46
C SER A 130 -9.30 1.49 -4.76
N PHE A 131 -8.13 2.13 -4.88
CA PHE A 131 -8.04 3.55 -5.19
C PHE A 131 -8.58 3.87 -6.60
N ARG A 132 -8.26 3.05 -7.59
CA ARG A 132 -8.81 3.18 -8.95
C ARG A 132 -10.32 3.01 -8.96
N ALA A 133 -10.84 2.04 -8.20
CA ALA A 133 -12.28 1.82 -8.07
C ALA A 133 -12.97 3.02 -7.40
N ALA A 134 -12.36 3.60 -6.37
CA ALA A 134 -12.87 4.80 -5.70
C ALA A 134 -12.87 6.03 -6.62
N LEU A 135 -11.82 6.25 -7.42
CA LEU A 135 -11.79 7.34 -8.42
C LEU A 135 -12.90 7.18 -9.44
N LYS A 136 -13.07 5.97 -9.98
CA LYS A 136 -14.15 5.69 -10.93
C LYS A 136 -15.54 5.95 -10.32
N ALA A 137 -15.75 5.55 -9.07
CA ALA A 137 -17.00 5.83 -8.35
C ALA A 137 -17.22 7.34 -8.11
N ALA A 138 -16.14 8.11 -7.95
CA ALA A 138 -16.17 9.58 -7.84
C ALA A 138 -16.27 10.31 -9.20
N GLY A 139 -16.40 9.58 -10.32
CA GLY A 139 -16.52 10.17 -11.66
C GLY A 139 -15.19 10.69 -12.25
N ARG A 140 -14.05 10.16 -11.79
CA ARG A 140 -12.69 10.58 -12.19
C ARG A 140 -11.92 9.49 -12.89
#